data_15d7fa72511e62e4b75a6e49a51bf0ee
#
_entry.id   15d7fa72511e62e4b75a6e49a51bf0ee
#
_cell.length_a   1.000
_cell.length_b   1.000
_cell.length_c   1.000
_cell.angle_alpha   90.00
_cell.angle_beta   90.00
_cell.angle_gamma   90.00
#
_symmetry.space_group_name_H-M   'P 1'
#
loop_
_entity.id
_entity.type
_entity.pdbx_description
1 polymer ?
#
loop_
_entity_poly.entity_id
_entity_poly.type
_entity_poly.pdbx_seq_one_letter_code
_entity_poly.pdbx_strand_id
1 'polypeptide(L)'
;MSDPQREVRFCASAPVELRAAEGDLINVTGYAAVFGAQTEIGPLDSWGWVELIERGAFAEALTRGDDVTFLINHGGLPLARTSSGTLTLTEDQHGLRVDTALDAADPDVQRILPKMKRGDLSKMSFAFVADKETWDETGARAVRTIQSVRLYDVSIVTDPAYEGTEIGLRSKTAALGLDAEFFRRAMQMRMRLSGLS
;
A
#
# COMPACT_ATOMS: atom_id res chain seq x y z
N MET A 1 8.86 -7.09 -22.58
CA MET A 1 7.76 -6.79 -21.64
C MET A 1 8.43 -6.30 -20.36
N SER A 2 8.21 -5.05 -19.97
CA SER A 2 8.72 -4.53 -18.69
C SER A 2 8.03 -5.27 -17.56
N ASP A 3 8.81 -5.74 -16.60
CA ASP A 3 8.29 -6.38 -15.40
C ASP A 3 7.34 -5.40 -14.68
N PRO A 4 6.09 -5.81 -14.35
CA PRO A 4 5.14 -4.92 -13.69
C PRO A 4 5.72 -4.47 -12.36
N GLN A 5 5.81 -3.17 -12.15
CA GLN A 5 6.49 -2.58 -11.02
C GLN A 5 5.61 -2.62 -9.78
N ARG A 6 6.18 -3.11 -8.68
CA ARG A 6 5.54 -3.17 -7.37
C ARG A 6 5.28 -1.75 -6.84
N GLU A 7 4.06 -1.50 -6.40
CA GLU A 7 3.59 -0.23 -5.83
C GLU A 7 3.31 -0.39 -4.34
N VAL A 8 3.41 0.71 -3.60
CA VAL A 8 3.12 0.77 -2.16
C VAL A 8 2.07 1.83 -1.89
N ARG A 9 1.06 1.51 -1.07
CA ARG A 9 0.01 2.45 -0.64
C ARG A 9 -0.26 2.33 0.84
N PHE A 10 -0.57 3.48 1.45
CA PHE A 10 -0.84 3.62 2.88
C PHE A 10 -2.32 3.70 3.15
N CYS A 11 -2.73 3.10 4.26
CA CYS A 11 -4.03 3.31 4.87
C CYS A 11 -3.88 4.27 6.05
N ALA A 12 -4.21 5.53 5.84
CA ALA A 12 -4.18 6.54 6.91
C ALA A 12 -5.45 6.52 7.77
N SER A 13 -6.51 5.87 7.30
CA SER A 13 -7.87 6.03 7.82
C SER A 13 -8.25 5.04 8.92
N ALA A 14 -7.45 4.01 9.15
CA ALA A 14 -7.78 2.98 10.14
C ALA A 14 -6.56 2.72 11.03
N PRO A 15 -6.66 2.99 12.36
CA PRO A 15 -5.59 2.69 13.29
C PRO A 15 -5.40 1.18 13.45
N VAL A 16 -4.18 0.77 13.75
CA VAL A 16 -3.85 -0.60 14.14
C VAL A 16 -4.32 -0.84 15.57
N GLU A 17 -5.07 -1.92 15.78
CA GLU A 17 -5.49 -2.36 17.11
C GLU A 17 -4.57 -3.47 17.62
N LEU A 18 -4.20 -3.35 18.90
CA LEU A 18 -3.44 -4.36 19.64
C LEU A 18 -4.35 -4.98 20.70
N ARG A 19 -4.43 -6.29 20.74
CA ARG A 19 -5.13 -7.03 21.78
C ARG A 19 -4.22 -8.11 22.36
N ALA A 20 -4.24 -8.28 23.68
CA ALA A 20 -3.62 -9.44 24.31
C ALA A 20 -4.30 -10.73 23.80
N ALA A 21 -3.51 -11.73 23.46
CA ALA A 21 -3.97 -13.07 23.12
C ALA A 21 -3.64 -14.03 24.27
N GLU A 22 -4.07 -15.28 24.16
CA GLU A 22 -3.68 -16.33 25.11
C GLU A 22 -2.18 -16.65 24.97
N GLY A 23 -1.50 -16.82 26.10
CA GLY A 23 -0.06 -17.11 26.15
C GLY A 23 0.79 -15.89 25.78
N ASP A 24 1.90 -16.16 25.10
CA ASP A 24 2.89 -15.14 24.68
C ASP A 24 2.57 -14.51 23.31
N LEU A 25 1.33 -14.63 22.84
CA LEU A 25 0.90 -14.08 21.57
C LEU A 25 0.28 -12.68 21.73
N ILE A 26 0.44 -11.85 20.73
CA ILE A 26 -0.14 -10.51 20.62
C ILE A 26 -0.91 -10.41 19.33
N ASN A 27 -2.23 -10.27 19.44
CA ASN A 27 -3.09 -10.08 18.28
C ASN A 27 -2.95 -8.65 17.77
N VAL A 28 -2.66 -8.53 16.49
CA VAL A 28 -2.61 -7.28 15.74
C VAL A 28 -3.70 -7.32 14.67
N THR A 29 -4.58 -6.34 14.70
CA THR A 29 -5.67 -6.20 13.74
C THR A 29 -5.65 -4.79 13.15
N GLY A 30 -5.94 -4.64 11.86
CA GLY A 30 -6.04 -3.35 11.20
C GLY A 30 -6.49 -3.48 9.75
N TYR A 31 -6.49 -2.37 9.04
CA TYR A 31 -6.77 -2.33 7.61
C TYR A 31 -5.55 -1.84 6.85
N ALA A 32 -5.07 -2.64 5.90
CA ALA A 32 -4.00 -2.25 5.00
C ALA A 32 -4.49 -1.33 3.88
N ALA A 33 -5.76 -1.43 3.51
CA ALA A 33 -6.44 -0.58 2.54
C ALA A 33 -7.90 -0.36 2.93
N VAL A 34 -8.46 0.80 2.57
CA VAL A 34 -9.88 1.15 2.76
C VAL A 34 -10.50 1.50 1.41
N PHE A 35 -11.70 0.95 1.15
CA PHE A 35 -12.41 1.18 -0.10
C PHE A 35 -13.02 2.59 -0.17
N GLY A 36 -13.08 3.14 -1.40
CA GLY A 36 -13.71 4.41 -1.67
C GLY A 36 -13.01 5.64 -1.07
N ALA A 37 -11.94 5.44 -0.31
CA ALA A 37 -11.11 6.54 0.16
C ALA A 37 -10.29 7.10 -1.01
N GLN A 38 -10.41 8.42 -1.22
CA GLN A 38 -9.61 9.12 -2.22
C GLN A 38 -8.20 9.35 -1.66
N THR A 39 -7.20 8.86 -2.39
CA THR A 39 -5.79 9.07 -2.06
C THR A 39 -5.15 9.94 -3.13
N GLU A 40 -4.57 11.05 -2.73
CA GLU A 40 -3.83 11.92 -3.64
C GLU A 40 -2.43 11.36 -3.86
N ILE A 41 -2.09 11.10 -5.11
CA ILE A 41 -0.78 10.59 -5.53
C ILE A 41 -0.06 11.68 -6.30
N GLY A 42 1.02 12.19 -5.71
CA GLY A 42 1.78 13.30 -6.27
C GLY A 42 1.06 14.64 -6.23
N PRO A 43 1.69 15.70 -6.73
CA PRO A 43 1.10 17.04 -6.76
C PRO A 43 0.01 17.13 -7.83
N LEU A 44 -1.23 17.37 -7.40
CA LEU A 44 -2.42 17.38 -8.25
C LEU A 44 -2.48 18.53 -9.25
N ASP A 45 -1.73 19.60 -9.02
CA ASP A 45 -1.58 20.75 -9.90
C ASP A 45 -0.63 20.52 -11.09
N SER A 46 0.05 19.37 -11.13
CA SER A 46 1.01 19.05 -12.18
C SER A 46 0.79 17.65 -12.76
N TRP A 47 1.37 16.62 -12.17
CA TRP A 47 1.35 15.25 -12.70
C TRP A 47 0.55 14.27 -11.84
N GLY A 48 0.08 14.70 -10.67
CA GLY A 48 -0.63 13.86 -9.71
C GLY A 48 -2.02 13.43 -10.20
N TRP A 49 -2.60 12.51 -9.47
CA TRP A 49 -3.94 12.00 -9.69
C TRP A 49 -4.60 11.63 -8.36
N VAL A 50 -5.90 11.43 -8.40
CA VAL A 50 -6.66 10.82 -7.30
C VAL A 50 -6.72 9.32 -7.55
N GLU A 51 -6.42 8.52 -6.55
CA GLU A 51 -6.50 7.06 -6.60
C GLU A 51 -7.64 6.55 -5.72
N LEU A 52 -8.35 5.57 -6.23
CA LEU A 52 -9.42 4.85 -5.55
C LEU A 52 -9.14 3.34 -5.63
N ILE A 53 -9.46 2.63 -4.55
CA ILE A 53 -9.48 1.18 -4.54
C ILE A 53 -10.94 0.74 -4.59
N GLU A 54 -11.30 0.00 -5.61
CA GLU A 54 -12.64 -0.52 -5.81
C GLU A 54 -12.90 -1.71 -4.88
N ARG A 55 -14.14 -1.88 -4.45
CA ARG A 55 -14.55 -3.09 -3.71
C ARG A 55 -14.37 -4.32 -4.61
N GLY A 56 -13.82 -5.39 -4.06
CA GLY A 56 -13.47 -6.58 -4.81
C GLY A 56 -12.03 -6.56 -5.35
N ALA A 57 -11.30 -5.47 -5.19
CA ALA A 57 -9.94 -5.34 -5.72
C ALA A 57 -8.95 -6.39 -5.19
N PHE A 58 -9.18 -6.92 -4.00
CA PHE A 58 -8.34 -7.94 -3.38
C PHE A 58 -8.88 -9.36 -3.53
N ALA A 59 -10.12 -9.53 -3.99
CA ALA A 59 -10.81 -10.82 -4.04
C ALA A 59 -10.04 -11.88 -4.88
N GLU A 60 -9.49 -11.49 -6.04
CA GLU A 60 -8.71 -12.38 -6.88
C GLU A 60 -7.39 -12.80 -6.20
N ALA A 61 -6.69 -11.88 -5.54
CA ALA A 61 -5.45 -12.15 -4.80
C ALA A 61 -5.69 -13.14 -3.63
N LEU A 62 -6.76 -12.92 -2.87
CA LEU A 62 -7.15 -13.78 -1.75
C LEU A 62 -7.58 -15.17 -2.23
N THR A 63 -8.34 -15.26 -3.32
CA THR A 63 -8.79 -16.53 -3.91
C THR A 63 -7.62 -17.32 -4.51
N ARG A 64 -6.68 -16.62 -5.15
CA ARG A 64 -5.46 -17.22 -5.70
C ARG A 64 -4.52 -17.73 -4.60
N GLY A 65 -4.65 -17.21 -3.36
CA GLY A 65 -3.80 -17.53 -2.25
C GLY A 65 -2.41 -16.92 -2.39
N ASP A 66 -2.34 -15.64 -2.73
CA ASP A 66 -1.07 -14.92 -2.80
C ASP A 66 -0.31 -15.07 -1.48
N ASP A 67 0.98 -15.39 -1.58
CA ASP A 67 1.85 -15.56 -0.41
C ASP A 67 2.34 -14.20 0.08
N VAL A 68 1.59 -13.64 1.03
CA VAL A 68 1.77 -12.29 1.55
C VAL A 68 2.51 -12.32 2.89
N THR A 69 3.46 -11.41 3.07
CA THR A 69 4.21 -11.24 4.32
C THR A 69 3.73 -10.03 5.11
N PHE A 70 3.78 -10.11 6.44
CA PHE A 70 3.61 -8.97 7.33
C PHE A 70 4.98 -8.43 7.73
N LEU A 71 5.26 -7.17 7.39
CA LEU A 71 6.58 -6.55 7.53
C LEU A 71 6.54 -5.27 8.37
N ILE A 72 7.72 -4.72 8.63
CA ILE A 72 7.93 -3.38 9.18
C ILE A 72 8.49 -2.52 8.03
N ASN A 73 7.79 -1.43 7.66
CA ASN A 73 8.25 -0.50 6.61
C ASN A 73 8.65 -1.21 5.29
N HIS A 74 7.91 -2.23 4.88
CA HIS A 74 8.14 -3.02 3.65
C HIS A 74 9.54 -3.66 3.55
N GLY A 75 10.16 -3.98 4.67
CA GLY A 75 11.50 -4.55 4.68
C GLY A 75 11.80 -5.40 5.91
N GLY A 76 12.97 -6.05 5.88
CA GLY A 76 13.44 -6.93 6.95
C GLY A 76 12.88 -8.34 6.90
N LEU A 77 12.95 -9.04 8.03
CA LEU A 77 12.37 -10.37 8.19
C LEU A 77 10.85 -10.29 8.39
N PRO A 78 10.07 -11.25 7.88
CA PRO A 78 8.64 -11.27 8.07
C PRO A 78 8.28 -11.56 9.53
N LEU A 79 7.39 -10.76 10.09
CA LEU A 79 6.79 -10.98 11.41
C LEU A 79 5.71 -12.06 11.35
N ALA A 80 5.04 -12.17 10.20
CA ALA A 80 4.00 -13.16 9.93
C ALA A 80 3.86 -13.37 8.42
N ARG A 81 3.16 -14.46 8.00
CA ARG A 81 3.03 -14.81 6.59
C ARG A 81 1.77 -15.64 6.34
N THR A 82 1.13 -15.47 5.20
CA THR A 82 -0.07 -16.23 4.85
C THR A 82 0.23 -17.72 4.67
N SER A 83 1.34 -18.08 4.01
CA SER A 83 1.71 -19.48 3.76
C SER A 83 2.07 -20.26 5.03
N SER A 84 2.47 -19.60 6.11
CA SER A 84 2.70 -20.22 7.42
C SER A 84 1.45 -20.23 8.31
N GLY A 85 0.34 -19.62 7.87
CA GLY A 85 -0.89 -19.51 8.65
C GLY A 85 -0.83 -18.50 9.81
N THR A 86 0.24 -17.72 9.92
CA THR A 86 0.39 -16.71 10.98
C THR A 86 -0.21 -15.35 10.61
N LEU A 87 -0.51 -15.12 9.31
CA LEU A 87 -1.18 -13.95 8.78
C LEU A 87 -2.49 -14.34 8.09
N THR A 88 -3.58 -13.69 8.46
CA THR A 88 -4.88 -13.83 7.80
C THR A 88 -5.26 -12.49 7.15
N LEU A 89 -5.58 -12.54 5.87
CA LEU A 89 -6.11 -11.41 5.11
C LEU A 89 -7.54 -11.70 4.69
N THR A 90 -8.41 -10.73 4.91
CA THR A 90 -9.82 -10.82 4.49
C THR A 90 -10.26 -9.51 3.85
N GLU A 91 -11.07 -9.61 2.82
CA GLU A 91 -11.76 -8.45 2.28
C GLU A 91 -13.16 -8.38 2.88
N ASP A 92 -13.52 -7.24 3.47
CA ASP A 92 -14.84 -6.97 4.00
C ASP A 92 -15.46 -5.70 3.37
N GLN A 93 -16.56 -5.18 3.93
CA GLN A 93 -17.21 -3.98 3.41
C GLN A 93 -16.36 -2.71 3.56
N HIS A 94 -15.37 -2.73 4.45
CA HIS A 94 -14.54 -1.57 4.75
C HIS A 94 -13.25 -1.56 3.93
N GLY A 95 -12.61 -2.72 3.73
CA GLY A 95 -11.33 -2.79 3.03
C GLY A 95 -10.63 -4.13 3.13
N LEU A 96 -9.29 -4.09 2.97
CA LEU A 96 -8.38 -5.22 3.20
C LEU A 96 -8.02 -5.28 4.68
N ARG A 97 -8.68 -6.18 5.40
CA ARG A 97 -8.43 -6.44 6.82
C ARG A 97 -7.24 -7.38 6.99
N VAL A 98 -6.43 -7.06 7.98
CA VAL A 98 -5.23 -7.80 8.40
C VAL A 98 -5.44 -8.29 9.82
N ASP A 99 -5.30 -9.60 10.05
CA ASP A 99 -5.31 -10.22 11.37
C ASP A 99 -4.07 -11.10 11.52
N THR A 100 -3.31 -10.90 12.59
CA THR A 100 -2.11 -11.70 12.88
C THR A 100 -1.91 -11.86 14.38
N ALA A 101 -1.36 -13.01 14.80
CA ALA A 101 -0.93 -13.27 16.16
C ALA A 101 0.60 -13.33 16.16
N LEU A 102 1.23 -12.30 16.70
CA LEU A 102 2.69 -12.17 16.78
C LEU A 102 3.22 -12.80 18.06
N ASP A 103 4.35 -13.51 17.96
CA ASP A 103 5.06 -14.08 19.12
C ASP A 103 5.76 -12.97 19.90
N ALA A 104 5.39 -12.77 21.16
CA ALA A 104 6.01 -11.78 22.04
C ALA A 104 7.48 -12.11 22.41
N ALA A 105 7.91 -13.35 22.20
CA ALA A 105 9.29 -13.76 22.40
C ALA A 105 10.20 -13.39 21.21
N ASP A 106 9.62 -13.10 20.03
CA ASP A 106 10.37 -12.66 18.85
C ASP A 106 11.04 -11.29 19.13
N PRO A 107 12.37 -11.16 18.97
CA PRO A 107 13.08 -9.91 19.21
C PRO A 107 12.58 -8.74 18.35
N ASP A 108 12.15 -8.99 17.11
CA ASP A 108 11.60 -7.95 16.23
C ASP A 108 10.24 -7.47 16.73
N VAL A 109 9.40 -8.37 17.24
CA VAL A 109 8.13 -8.03 17.88
C VAL A 109 8.37 -7.23 19.16
N GLN A 110 9.31 -7.65 20.01
CA GLN A 110 9.68 -6.92 21.23
C GLN A 110 10.15 -5.49 20.94
N ARG A 111 10.87 -5.29 19.83
CA ARG A 111 11.37 -3.99 19.41
C ARG A 111 10.26 -3.03 18.95
N ILE A 112 9.21 -3.52 18.30
CA ILE A 112 8.12 -2.69 17.75
C ILE A 112 6.96 -2.51 18.72
N LEU A 113 6.67 -3.48 19.58
CA LEU A 113 5.50 -3.50 20.45
C LEU A 113 5.37 -2.23 21.33
N PRO A 114 6.43 -1.71 21.99
CA PRO A 114 6.34 -0.47 22.73
C PRO A 114 5.99 0.75 21.86
N LYS A 115 6.43 0.75 20.59
CA LYS A 115 6.14 1.81 19.62
C LYS A 115 4.69 1.75 19.15
N MET A 116 4.17 0.55 18.92
CA MET A 116 2.76 0.34 18.60
C MET A 116 1.86 0.78 19.75
N LYS A 117 2.19 0.41 21.01
CA LYS A 117 1.43 0.79 22.19
C LYS A 117 1.36 2.30 22.43
N ARG A 118 2.39 3.05 22.04
CA ARG A 118 2.43 4.52 22.12
C ARG A 118 1.83 5.22 20.91
N GLY A 119 1.53 4.48 19.83
CA GLY A 119 1.01 5.04 18.58
C GLY A 119 2.09 5.55 17.60
N ASP A 120 3.39 5.34 17.89
CA ASP A 120 4.49 5.69 16.97
C ASP A 120 4.43 4.82 15.69
N LEU A 121 3.88 3.61 15.79
CA LEU A 121 3.59 2.66 14.72
C LEU A 121 2.09 2.35 14.78
N SER A 122 1.29 3.06 14.02
CA SER A 122 -0.18 2.97 14.11
C SER A 122 -0.88 2.89 12.76
N LYS A 123 -0.11 2.90 11.67
CA LYS A 123 -0.63 2.89 10.31
C LYS A 123 -0.22 1.62 9.59
N MET A 124 -1.02 1.19 8.62
CA MET A 124 -0.70 0.08 7.74
C MET A 124 -0.50 0.54 6.32
N SER A 125 0.20 -0.28 5.57
CA SER A 125 0.50 -0.10 4.16
C SER A 125 0.42 -1.46 3.48
N PHE A 126 0.21 -1.48 2.16
CA PHE A 126 0.28 -2.70 1.36
C PHE A 126 1.11 -2.48 0.10
N ALA A 127 1.80 -3.53 -0.34
CA ALA A 127 2.57 -3.55 -1.56
C ALA A 127 1.92 -4.49 -2.58
N PHE A 128 1.76 -4.01 -3.80
CA PHE A 128 0.99 -4.69 -4.84
C PHE A 128 1.50 -4.38 -6.24
N VAL A 129 0.98 -5.13 -7.19
CA VAL A 129 0.95 -4.78 -8.62
C VAL A 129 -0.51 -4.73 -9.04
N ALA A 130 -0.92 -3.67 -9.71
CA ALA A 130 -2.26 -3.61 -10.27
C ALA A 130 -2.37 -4.57 -11.48
N ASP A 131 -3.24 -5.57 -11.37
CA ASP A 131 -3.56 -6.49 -12.48
C ASP A 131 -4.66 -5.90 -13.37
N LYS A 132 -5.61 -5.12 -12.78
CA LYS A 132 -6.63 -4.36 -13.51
C LYS A 132 -6.80 -2.97 -12.91
N GLU A 133 -6.86 -1.97 -13.75
CA GLU A 133 -7.10 -0.58 -13.37
C GLU A 133 -7.80 0.18 -14.50
N THR A 134 -8.46 1.27 -14.15
CA THR A 134 -9.04 2.22 -15.11
C THR A 134 -8.60 3.63 -14.79
N TRP A 135 -8.50 4.45 -15.84
CA TRP A 135 -8.15 5.85 -15.74
C TRP A 135 -9.26 6.71 -16.34
N ASP A 136 -9.71 7.70 -15.58
CA ASP A 136 -10.60 8.76 -16.05
C ASP A 136 -9.86 10.09 -16.05
N GLU A 137 -9.64 10.65 -17.25
CA GLU A 137 -8.96 11.93 -17.46
C GLU A 137 -9.95 13.02 -17.97
N THR A 138 -11.25 12.74 -17.96
CA THR A 138 -12.27 13.68 -18.49
C THR A 138 -12.53 14.84 -17.54
N GLY A 139 -12.24 14.68 -16.24
CA GLY A 139 -12.41 15.68 -15.20
C GLY A 139 -11.22 16.66 -15.08
N ALA A 140 -11.34 17.56 -14.11
CA ALA A 140 -10.26 18.51 -13.78
C ALA A 140 -8.97 17.81 -13.25
N ARG A 141 -9.11 16.58 -12.77
CA ARG A 141 -8.02 15.73 -12.24
C ARG A 141 -8.18 14.34 -12.77
N ALA A 142 -7.07 13.70 -13.10
CA ALA A 142 -7.09 12.29 -13.45
C ALA A 142 -7.48 11.44 -12.23
N VAL A 143 -8.32 10.44 -12.43
CA VAL A 143 -8.72 9.48 -11.40
C VAL A 143 -8.29 8.09 -11.84
N ARG A 144 -7.49 7.42 -11.00
CA ARG A 144 -7.13 6.02 -11.15
C ARG A 144 -8.01 5.17 -10.26
N THR A 145 -8.66 4.16 -10.80
CA THR A 145 -9.41 3.17 -10.02
C THR A 145 -8.73 1.82 -10.14
N ILE A 146 -8.25 1.28 -9.02
CA ILE A 146 -7.64 -0.04 -8.92
C ILE A 146 -8.75 -1.07 -8.73
N GLN A 147 -8.86 -2.05 -9.63
CA GLN A 147 -9.95 -3.03 -9.69
C GLN A 147 -9.50 -4.45 -9.34
N SER A 148 -8.23 -4.80 -9.58
CA SER A 148 -7.65 -6.07 -9.18
C SER A 148 -6.16 -5.93 -8.96
N VAL A 149 -5.64 -6.64 -7.95
CA VAL A 149 -4.22 -6.58 -7.57
C VAL A 149 -3.62 -7.96 -7.38
N ARG A 150 -2.29 -8.00 -7.45
CA ARG A 150 -1.43 -9.03 -6.90
C ARG A 150 -0.78 -8.50 -5.65
N LEU A 151 -0.98 -9.19 -4.51
CA LEU A 151 -0.42 -8.78 -3.22
C LEU A 151 0.95 -9.40 -2.97
N TYR A 152 1.83 -8.63 -2.32
CA TYR A 152 3.17 -9.07 -1.92
C TYR A 152 3.40 -8.97 -0.42
N ASP A 153 3.09 -7.83 0.17
CA ASP A 153 3.17 -7.65 1.62
C ASP A 153 2.14 -6.65 2.14
N VAL A 154 1.86 -6.77 3.40
CA VAL A 154 1.23 -5.75 4.23
C VAL A 154 2.22 -5.38 5.33
N SER A 155 2.26 -4.12 5.71
CA SER A 155 3.28 -3.62 6.63
C SER A 155 2.69 -2.70 7.68
N ILE A 156 3.24 -2.78 8.89
CA ILE A 156 3.10 -1.69 9.83
C ILE A 156 4.17 -0.63 9.53
N VAL A 157 3.78 0.64 9.47
CA VAL A 157 4.66 1.72 9.02
C VAL A 157 4.74 2.88 10.01
N THR A 158 5.91 3.53 10.06
CA THR A 158 6.18 4.68 10.94
C THR A 158 5.57 5.96 10.42
N ASP A 159 5.79 6.23 9.12
CA ASP A 159 5.29 7.42 8.46
C ASP A 159 5.01 7.07 6.99
N PRO A 160 3.93 7.56 6.42
CA PRO A 160 3.69 7.38 5.00
C PRO A 160 4.73 8.22 4.22
N ALA A 161 5.89 7.62 3.95
CA ALA A 161 6.83 8.23 3.02
C ALA A 161 6.19 8.24 1.62
N TYR A 162 6.22 9.39 0.95
CA TYR A 162 5.77 9.56 -0.44
C TYR A 162 6.75 8.93 -1.44
N GLU A 163 7.14 7.67 -1.23
CA GLU A 163 8.03 6.96 -2.17
C GLU A 163 7.35 6.60 -3.50
N GLY A 164 6.05 6.87 -3.63
CA GLY A 164 5.27 6.55 -4.82
C GLY A 164 5.50 7.44 -6.05
N THR A 165 6.31 8.49 -5.95
CA THR A 165 6.38 9.53 -6.98
C THR A 165 6.91 9.03 -8.33
N GLU A 166 8.03 8.32 -8.36
CA GLU A 166 8.59 7.78 -9.62
C GLU A 166 7.84 6.53 -10.11
N ILE A 167 7.45 5.66 -9.18
CA ILE A 167 6.73 4.41 -9.47
C ILE A 167 5.33 4.75 -10.01
N GLY A 168 4.65 5.69 -9.36
CA GLY A 168 3.34 6.14 -9.80
C GLY A 168 3.35 6.77 -11.19
N LEU A 169 4.33 7.63 -11.49
CA LEU A 169 4.51 8.20 -12.82
C LEU A 169 4.71 7.13 -13.91
N ARG A 170 5.48 6.09 -13.62
CA ARG A 170 5.70 4.99 -14.58
C ARG A 170 4.43 4.19 -14.81
N SER A 171 3.65 3.91 -13.76
CA SER A 171 2.35 3.24 -13.90
C SER A 171 1.39 4.07 -14.76
N LYS A 172 1.27 5.38 -14.51
CA LYS A 172 0.42 6.28 -15.31
C LYS A 172 0.85 6.32 -16.78
N THR A 173 2.14 6.49 -17.05
CA THR A 173 2.64 6.55 -18.43
C THR A 173 2.49 5.22 -19.17
N ALA A 174 2.66 4.08 -18.48
CA ALA A 174 2.46 2.76 -19.06
C ALA A 174 0.98 2.51 -19.40
N ALA A 175 0.06 2.85 -18.49
CA ALA A 175 -1.38 2.69 -18.68
C ALA A 175 -1.93 3.56 -19.83
N LEU A 176 -1.37 4.77 -19.99
CA LEU A 176 -1.77 5.71 -21.04
C LEU A 176 -1.01 5.53 -22.37
N GLY A 177 -0.10 4.54 -22.46
CA GLY A 177 0.72 4.32 -23.64
C GLY A 177 1.70 5.47 -23.96
N LEU A 178 2.01 6.30 -22.98
CA LEU A 178 2.89 7.46 -23.12
C LEU A 178 4.37 7.06 -22.96
N ASP A 179 5.25 7.74 -23.71
CA ASP A 179 6.69 7.54 -23.54
C ASP A 179 7.15 8.11 -22.18
N ALA A 180 7.52 7.20 -21.27
CA ALA A 180 7.97 7.54 -19.92
C ALA A 180 9.19 8.48 -19.91
N GLU A 181 10.00 8.46 -20.97
CA GLU A 181 11.18 9.32 -21.12
C GLU A 181 10.80 10.75 -21.54
N PHE A 182 9.83 10.86 -22.42
CA PHE A 182 9.24 12.14 -22.80
C PHE A 182 8.59 12.83 -21.61
N PHE A 183 7.83 12.10 -20.82
CA PHE A 183 7.14 12.62 -19.63
C PHE A 183 8.13 13.07 -18.55
N ARG A 184 9.20 12.31 -18.31
CA ARG A 184 10.29 12.70 -17.39
C ARG A 184 10.99 13.98 -17.83
N ARG A 185 11.29 14.13 -19.12
CA ARG A 185 11.92 15.34 -19.68
C ARG A 185 11.01 16.56 -19.54
N ALA A 186 9.72 16.41 -19.85
CA ALA A 186 8.72 17.45 -19.70
C ALA A 186 8.57 17.90 -18.24
N MET A 187 8.59 16.96 -17.31
CA MET A 187 8.51 17.21 -15.88
C MET A 187 9.76 17.91 -15.33
N GLN A 188 10.96 17.45 -15.70
CA GLN A 188 12.21 18.10 -15.31
C GLN A 188 12.29 19.53 -15.85
N MET A 189 11.80 19.77 -17.06
CA MET A 189 11.74 21.10 -17.66
C MET A 189 10.76 22.02 -16.88
N ARG A 190 9.62 21.49 -16.45
CA ARG A 190 8.63 22.20 -15.65
C ARG A 190 9.14 22.53 -14.23
N MET A 191 9.81 21.58 -13.57
CA MET A 191 10.45 21.80 -12.26
C MET A 191 11.51 22.90 -12.33
N ARG A 192 12.32 22.92 -13.38
CA ARG A 192 13.31 24.00 -13.62
C ARG A 192 12.66 25.37 -13.86
N LEU A 193 11.50 25.40 -14.53
CA LEU A 193 10.78 26.64 -14.81
C LEU A 193 10.02 27.18 -13.58
N SER A 194 9.63 26.29 -12.64
CA SER A 194 8.97 26.66 -11.38
C SER A 194 9.92 27.00 -10.23
N GLY A 195 11.25 26.95 -10.46
CA GLY A 195 12.25 27.28 -9.45
C GLY A 195 12.39 26.26 -8.32
N LEU A 196 11.81 25.07 -8.47
CA LEU A 196 11.97 23.94 -7.59
C LEU A 196 13.10 23.05 -8.13
N SER A 197 14.32 23.37 -7.77
CA SER A 197 15.53 22.57 -8.03
C SER A 197 16.00 21.92 -6.74
#